data_432fdff38e23d1fe4523144b3c2ff3b4
#
_entry.id   432fdff38e23d1fe4523144b3c2ff3b4
#
_cell.length_a   1.000
_cell.length_b   1.000
_cell.length_c   1.000
_cell.angle_alpha   90.00
_cell.angle_beta   90.00
_cell.angle_gamma   90.00
#
_symmetry.space_group_name_H-M   'P 1'
#
loop_
_entity.id
_entity.type
_entity.pdbx_description
1 polymer ?
#
loop_
_entity_poly.entity_id
_entity_poly.type
_entity_poly.pdbx_seq_one_letter_code
_entity_poly.pdbx_strand_id
1 'polypeptide(L)'
;MKRNILTLLIALLALQQTVAQTYDNLWKQAEIIAQKDQPKSEIAVMKKIIAKASAANDYGQLLAAEMRQMTLWKEISADSLEPNVKRMEAEVLKEKNPVLKAVRYAVLGKVSEKKSQEFFKKALEQPELLARHTSTEYVPLTQKGVDGSSFNNDLLHLIGFESDSKEAYLLMYTYYNKVGNRGAACLCAYKLIEKYSQDDVREVKKSKYLHTIDSLIHVYQDIPEAGELAVEHYRFMERSSDAKTQDKLNYINYALSRWGGWSRMNELRNAQKRLTEPMFRVKDMPQVLRPGEKAWVQLDVRNLQNLKISISRLNITADNDYNAQDEATYKMLLKKTTKLHQ
;
A
#
# COMPACT_ATOMS: atom_id res chain seq x y z
N MET A 1 -25.58 -42.78 49.14
CA MET A 1 -25.81 -41.37 48.70
C MET A 1 -24.52 -40.53 48.56
N LYS A 2 -23.54 -40.58 49.46
CA LYS A 2 -22.30 -39.75 49.39
C LYS A 2 -21.42 -39.98 48.15
N ARG A 3 -21.42 -41.20 47.56
CA ARG A 3 -20.57 -41.57 46.41
C ARG A 3 -21.08 -40.99 45.10
N ASN A 4 -22.40 -40.75 44.93
CA ASN A 4 -23.01 -40.19 43.72
C ASN A 4 -22.90 -38.64 43.70
N ILE A 5 -22.80 -38.01 44.86
CA ILE A 5 -22.60 -36.54 44.96
C ILE A 5 -21.17 -36.16 44.55
N LEU A 6 -20.19 -36.99 44.89
CA LEU A 6 -18.78 -36.74 44.51
C LEU A 6 -18.56 -36.88 43.01
N THR A 7 -19.22 -37.86 42.35
CA THR A 7 -19.17 -38.05 40.91
C THR A 7 -19.86 -36.91 40.15
N LEU A 8 -20.96 -36.37 40.68
CA LEU A 8 -21.65 -35.21 40.09
C LEU A 8 -20.81 -33.92 40.24
N LEU A 9 -20.13 -33.76 41.41
CA LEU A 9 -19.24 -32.59 41.61
C LEU A 9 -18.01 -32.65 40.72
N ILE A 10 -17.42 -33.81 40.49
CA ILE A 10 -16.28 -33.98 39.58
C ILE A 10 -16.73 -33.73 38.10
N ALA A 11 -17.93 -34.18 37.72
CA ALA A 11 -18.50 -33.88 36.41
C ALA A 11 -18.82 -32.39 36.21
N LEU A 12 -19.30 -31.69 37.25
CA LEU A 12 -19.53 -30.23 37.23
C LEU A 12 -18.20 -29.45 37.19
N LEU A 13 -17.15 -29.89 37.90
CA LEU A 13 -15.81 -29.29 37.87
C LEU A 13 -15.12 -29.54 36.54
N ALA A 14 -15.33 -30.66 35.88
CA ALA A 14 -14.84 -30.92 34.52
C ALA A 14 -15.55 -30.06 33.44
N LEU A 15 -16.81 -29.67 33.67
CA LEU A 15 -17.55 -28.74 32.82
C LEU A 15 -17.16 -27.26 33.01
N GLN A 16 -16.50 -26.90 34.12
CA GLN A 16 -16.08 -25.53 34.37
C GLN A 16 -14.69 -25.17 33.82
N GLN A 17 -13.96 -26.08 33.22
CA GLN A 17 -12.63 -25.82 32.66
C GLN A 17 -12.58 -25.56 31.13
N THR A 18 -13.70 -25.46 30.47
CA THR A 18 -13.71 -24.80 29.18
C THR A 18 -14.04 -23.32 29.35
N VAL A 19 -13.13 -22.56 29.93
CA VAL A 19 -13.08 -21.12 29.65
C VAL A 19 -13.05 -21.05 28.11
N ALA A 20 -14.19 -20.66 27.52
CA ALA A 20 -14.31 -20.57 26.09
C ALA A 20 -13.24 -19.59 25.64
N GLN A 21 -12.11 -20.11 25.12
CA GLN A 21 -11.04 -19.25 24.62
C GLN A 21 -11.67 -18.32 23.57
N THR A 22 -11.56 -17.02 23.80
CA THR A 22 -12.00 -16.02 22.81
C THR A 22 -11.12 -16.11 21.58
N TYR A 23 -11.59 -15.65 20.43
CA TYR A 23 -10.75 -15.58 19.24
C TYR A 23 -9.50 -14.73 19.48
N ASP A 24 -9.63 -13.62 20.22
CA ASP A 24 -8.49 -12.74 20.56
C ASP A 24 -7.39 -13.50 21.32
N ASN A 25 -7.76 -14.37 22.26
CA ASN A 25 -6.79 -15.17 23.00
C ASN A 25 -6.12 -16.21 22.11
N LEU A 26 -6.85 -16.82 21.19
CA LEU A 26 -6.29 -17.77 20.22
C LEU A 26 -5.35 -17.08 19.23
N TRP A 27 -5.72 -15.93 18.71
CA TRP A 27 -4.86 -15.15 17.81
C TRP A 27 -3.60 -14.65 18.52
N LYS A 28 -3.70 -14.13 19.77
CA LYS A 28 -2.52 -13.78 20.59
C LYS A 28 -1.61 -14.96 20.84
N GLN A 29 -2.19 -16.14 21.11
CA GLN A 29 -1.40 -17.36 21.26
C GLN A 29 -0.66 -17.72 19.98
N ALA A 30 -1.32 -17.61 18.83
CA ALA A 30 -0.70 -17.83 17.52
C ALA A 30 0.47 -16.87 17.29
N GLU A 31 0.27 -15.58 17.56
CA GLU A 31 1.31 -14.55 17.42
C GLU A 31 2.55 -14.83 18.29
N ILE A 32 2.37 -15.20 19.56
CA ILE A 32 3.48 -15.57 20.44
C ILE A 32 4.23 -16.80 19.91
N ILE A 33 3.53 -17.76 19.32
CA ILE A 33 4.13 -18.96 18.74
C ILE A 33 4.88 -18.62 17.45
N ALA A 34 4.31 -17.74 16.62
CA ALA A 34 4.95 -17.24 15.39
C ALA A 34 6.28 -16.53 15.70
N GLN A 35 6.34 -15.70 16.75
CA GLN A 35 7.58 -15.03 17.19
C GLN A 35 8.68 -16.02 17.61
N LYS A 36 8.32 -17.28 17.94
CA LYS A 36 9.26 -18.35 18.30
C LYS A 36 9.63 -19.25 17.12
N ASP A 37 9.20 -18.91 15.92
CA ASP A 37 9.41 -19.72 14.71
C ASP A 37 8.98 -21.18 14.86
N GLN A 38 7.75 -21.40 15.37
CA GLN A 38 7.17 -22.72 15.63
C GLN A 38 5.93 -22.98 14.77
N PRO A 39 6.05 -23.11 13.44
CA PRO A 39 4.92 -23.18 12.52
C PRO A 39 3.98 -24.38 12.78
N LYS A 40 4.51 -25.54 13.21
CA LYS A 40 3.68 -26.71 13.56
C LYS A 40 2.78 -26.44 14.77
N SER A 41 3.30 -25.74 15.77
CA SER A 41 2.54 -25.35 16.96
C SER A 41 1.49 -24.30 16.64
N GLU A 42 1.81 -23.35 15.75
CA GLU A 42 0.87 -22.35 15.26
C GLU A 42 -0.28 -22.99 14.47
N ILE A 43 -0.01 -23.98 13.61
CA ILE A 43 -1.04 -24.78 12.91
C ILE A 43 -2.01 -25.44 13.91
N ALA A 44 -1.54 -25.92 15.07
CA ALA A 44 -2.42 -26.49 16.07
C ALA A 44 -3.38 -25.44 16.67
N VAL A 45 -2.96 -24.18 16.80
CA VAL A 45 -3.84 -23.07 17.19
C VAL A 45 -4.81 -22.72 16.06
N MET A 46 -4.36 -22.66 14.80
CA MET A 46 -5.25 -22.43 13.64
C MET A 46 -6.37 -23.47 13.59
N LYS A 47 -6.07 -24.75 13.83
CA LYS A 47 -7.09 -25.80 13.89
C LYS A 47 -8.16 -25.55 14.96
N LYS A 48 -7.79 -24.99 16.12
CA LYS A 48 -8.75 -24.62 17.18
C LYS A 48 -9.65 -23.47 16.73
N ILE A 49 -9.09 -22.45 16.07
CA ILE A 49 -9.86 -21.32 15.52
C ILE A 49 -10.82 -21.84 14.45
N ILE A 50 -10.35 -22.66 13.51
CA ILE A 50 -11.16 -23.26 12.43
C ILE A 50 -12.34 -24.04 13.00
N ALA A 51 -12.11 -24.93 13.98
CA ALA A 51 -13.15 -25.71 14.60
C ALA A 51 -14.20 -24.85 15.29
N LYS A 52 -13.77 -23.83 16.07
CA LYS A 52 -14.65 -22.90 16.74
C LYS A 52 -15.45 -22.04 15.77
N ALA A 53 -14.79 -21.49 14.77
CA ALA A 53 -15.41 -20.61 13.78
C ALA A 53 -16.40 -21.38 12.88
N SER A 54 -16.07 -22.61 12.48
CA SER A 54 -16.97 -23.48 11.75
C SER A 54 -18.26 -23.79 12.55
N ALA A 55 -18.14 -24.09 13.84
CA ALA A 55 -19.29 -24.33 14.69
C ALA A 55 -20.18 -23.09 14.90
N ALA A 56 -19.57 -21.90 14.89
CA ALA A 56 -20.27 -20.62 15.03
C ALA A 56 -20.74 -19.99 13.71
N ASN A 57 -20.42 -20.57 12.55
CA ASN A 57 -20.56 -19.96 11.22
C ASN A 57 -19.90 -18.58 11.14
N ASP A 58 -18.79 -18.37 11.83
CA ASP A 58 -18.00 -17.16 11.79
C ASP A 58 -16.99 -17.25 10.62
N TYR A 59 -17.46 -16.89 9.44
CA TYR A 59 -16.69 -17.09 8.20
C TYR A 59 -15.44 -16.23 8.11
N GLY A 60 -15.42 -15.05 8.76
CA GLY A 60 -14.24 -14.21 8.81
C GLY A 60 -13.09 -14.88 9.54
N GLN A 61 -13.37 -15.41 10.76
CA GLN A 61 -12.41 -16.15 11.56
C GLN A 61 -12.00 -17.47 10.90
N LEU A 62 -12.97 -18.17 10.32
CA LEU A 62 -12.74 -19.45 9.63
C LEU A 62 -11.71 -19.29 8.51
N LEU A 63 -12.01 -18.41 7.55
CA LEU A 63 -11.19 -18.24 6.37
C LEU A 63 -9.85 -17.58 6.66
N ALA A 64 -9.78 -16.67 7.65
CA ALA A 64 -8.50 -16.11 8.07
C ALA A 64 -7.57 -17.20 8.65
N ALA A 65 -8.11 -18.08 9.48
CA ALA A 65 -7.35 -19.17 10.05
C ALA A 65 -6.97 -20.24 9.00
N GLU A 66 -7.85 -20.55 8.05
CA GLU A 66 -7.53 -21.45 6.93
C GLU A 66 -6.43 -20.88 6.04
N MET A 67 -6.48 -19.59 5.70
CA MET A 67 -5.46 -18.94 4.90
C MET A 67 -4.10 -18.94 5.62
N ARG A 68 -4.07 -18.58 6.93
CA ARG A 68 -2.84 -18.63 7.72
C ARG A 68 -2.29 -20.05 7.80
N GLN A 69 -3.15 -21.05 7.98
CA GLN A 69 -2.74 -22.45 8.02
C GLN A 69 -2.09 -22.89 6.70
N MET A 70 -2.63 -22.47 5.54
CA MET A 70 -2.02 -22.77 4.24
C MET A 70 -0.64 -22.12 4.07
N THR A 71 -0.49 -20.86 4.53
CA THR A 71 0.79 -20.17 4.54
C THR A 71 1.83 -20.92 5.39
N LEU A 72 1.44 -21.35 6.59
CA LEU A 72 2.31 -22.12 7.48
C LEU A 72 2.73 -23.48 6.89
N TRP A 73 1.83 -24.18 6.20
CA TRP A 73 2.19 -25.38 5.50
C TRP A 73 3.22 -25.12 4.40
N LYS A 74 3.09 -24.01 3.64
CA LYS A 74 4.06 -23.59 2.64
C LYS A 74 5.43 -23.28 3.27
N GLU A 75 5.45 -22.64 4.44
CA GLU A 75 6.69 -22.36 5.21
C GLU A 75 7.40 -23.64 5.63
N ILE A 76 6.66 -24.68 6.03
CA ILE A 76 7.23 -26.00 6.43
C ILE A 76 7.73 -26.78 5.21
N SER A 77 6.98 -26.79 4.12
CA SER A 77 7.31 -27.50 2.87
C SER A 77 6.51 -26.90 1.71
N ALA A 78 7.22 -26.46 0.67
CA ALA A 78 6.61 -25.91 -0.53
C ALA A 78 5.59 -26.85 -1.17
N ASP A 79 5.82 -28.16 -1.11
CA ASP A 79 4.94 -29.20 -1.67
C ASP A 79 3.64 -29.37 -0.91
N SER A 80 3.57 -28.87 0.33
CA SER A 80 2.37 -29.00 1.19
C SER A 80 1.24 -28.06 0.76
N LEU A 81 1.52 -27.00 0.02
CA LEU A 81 0.51 -26.02 -0.39
C LEU A 81 -0.49 -26.60 -1.37
N GLU A 82 -0.04 -27.30 -2.40
CA GLU A 82 -0.90 -27.80 -3.49
C GLU A 82 -2.00 -28.78 -3.02
N PRO A 83 -1.74 -29.77 -2.14
CA PRO A 83 -2.79 -30.60 -1.57
C PRO A 83 -3.84 -29.82 -0.77
N ASN A 84 -3.44 -28.79 -0.03
CA ASN A 84 -4.35 -27.93 0.73
C ASN A 84 -5.21 -27.05 -0.19
N VAL A 85 -4.63 -26.50 -1.26
CA VAL A 85 -5.38 -25.77 -2.30
C VAL A 85 -6.42 -26.68 -2.95
N LYS A 86 -6.05 -27.90 -3.36
CA LYS A 86 -6.99 -28.87 -3.92
C LYS A 86 -8.11 -29.24 -2.97
N ARG A 87 -7.81 -29.40 -1.68
CA ARG A 87 -8.83 -29.68 -0.66
C ARG A 87 -9.81 -28.53 -0.53
N MET A 88 -9.32 -27.28 -0.41
CA MET A 88 -10.19 -26.11 -0.34
C MET A 88 -10.99 -25.92 -1.63
N GLU A 89 -10.41 -26.15 -2.82
CA GLU A 89 -11.12 -26.10 -4.09
C GLU A 89 -12.30 -27.09 -4.11
N ALA A 90 -12.10 -28.31 -3.61
CA ALA A 90 -13.17 -29.31 -3.50
C ALA A 90 -14.28 -28.91 -2.50
N GLU A 91 -13.93 -28.20 -1.43
CA GLU A 91 -14.88 -27.64 -0.46
C GLU A 91 -15.70 -26.49 -1.06
N VAL A 92 -15.04 -25.58 -1.80
CA VAL A 92 -15.69 -24.46 -2.49
C VAL A 92 -16.73 -24.93 -3.50
N LEU A 93 -16.47 -26.03 -4.20
CA LEU A 93 -17.42 -26.60 -5.15
C LEU A 93 -18.73 -27.05 -4.48
N LYS A 94 -18.68 -27.44 -3.20
CA LYS A 94 -19.85 -27.86 -2.41
C LYS A 94 -20.54 -26.71 -1.68
N GLU A 95 -19.90 -25.53 -1.65
CA GLU A 95 -20.45 -24.36 -0.96
C GLU A 95 -21.74 -23.87 -1.64
N LYS A 96 -22.80 -23.74 -0.84
CA LYS A 96 -24.12 -23.30 -1.30
C LYS A 96 -24.31 -21.79 -1.16
N ASN A 97 -23.63 -21.16 -0.19
CA ASN A 97 -23.69 -19.71 -0.02
C ASN A 97 -22.84 -19.04 -1.12
N PRO A 98 -23.42 -18.28 -2.06
CA PRO A 98 -22.69 -17.75 -3.19
C PRO A 98 -21.66 -16.68 -2.81
N VAL A 99 -21.90 -15.91 -1.74
CA VAL A 99 -20.93 -14.91 -1.24
C VAL A 99 -19.75 -15.60 -0.62
N LEU A 100 -19.99 -16.57 0.29
CA LEU A 100 -18.92 -17.35 0.91
C LEU A 100 -18.09 -18.10 -0.13
N LYS A 101 -18.77 -18.64 -1.17
CA LYS A 101 -18.10 -19.30 -2.31
C LYS A 101 -17.15 -18.34 -3.03
N ALA A 102 -17.59 -17.12 -3.31
CA ALA A 102 -16.77 -16.09 -3.96
C ALA A 102 -15.57 -15.68 -3.07
N VAL A 103 -15.78 -15.46 -1.76
CA VAL A 103 -14.68 -15.13 -0.83
C VAL A 103 -13.68 -16.28 -0.70
N ARG A 104 -14.14 -17.54 -0.67
CA ARG A 104 -13.24 -18.72 -0.70
C ARG A 104 -12.41 -18.78 -1.98
N TYR A 105 -13.00 -18.48 -3.15
CA TYR A 105 -12.24 -18.37 -4.39
C TYR A 105 -11.21 -17.24 -4.33
N ALA A 106 -11.53 -16.09 -3.71
CA ALA A 106 -10.56 -15.02 -3.52
C ALA A 106 -9.39 -15.45 -2.61
N VAL A 107 -9.67 -16.18 -1.51
CA VAL A 107 -8.62 -16.78 -0.66
C VAL A 107 -7.73 -17.73 -1.46
N LEU A 108 -8.31 -18.61 -2.29
CA LEU A 108 -7.56 -19.48 -3.18
C LEU A 108 -6.72 -18.69 -4.19
N GLY A 109 -7.25 -17.60 -4.73
CA GLY A 109 -6.52 -16.69 -5.63
C GLY A 109 -5.31 -16.06 -4.95
N LYS A 110 -5.44 -15.71 -3.67
CA LYS A 110 -4.35 -15.11 -2.86
C LYS A 110 -3.23 -16.09 -2.55
N VAL A 111 -3.55 -17.34 -2.26
CA VAL A 111 -2.56 -18.34 -1.83
C VAL A 111 -1.97 -19.16 -2.97
N SER A 112 -2.63 -19.25 -4.11
CA SER A 112 -2.21 -20.04 -5.27
C SER A 112 -1.44 -19.19 -6.28
N GLU A 113 -0.15 -19.45 -6.44
CA GLU A 113 0.66 -18.76 -7.46
C GLU A 113 0.28 -19.17 -8.90
N LYS A 114 0.00 -20.46 -9.12
CA LYS A 114 -0.24 -21.02 -10.46
C LYS A 114 -1.63 -20.71 -11.02
N LYS A 115 -2.66 -20.64 -10.16
CA LYS A 115 -4.05 -20.49 -10.55
C LYS A 115 -4.69 -19.19 -10.02
N SER A 116 -3.89 -18.25 -9.58
CA SER A 116 -4.35 -17.01 -8.94
C SER A 116 -5.45 -16.32 -9.76
N GLN A 117 -5.17 -16.01 -11.01
CA GLN A 117 -6.11 -15.30 -11.88
C GLN A 117 -7.37 -16.11 -12.21
N GLU A 118 -7.27 -17.44 -12.34
CA GLU A 118 -8.43 -18.30 -12.53
C GLU A 118 -9.40 -18.23 -11.34
N PHE A 119 -8.83 -18.30 -10.12
CA PHE A 119 -9.64 -18.24 -8.90
C PHE A 119 -10.24 -16.85 -8.68
N PHE A 120 -9.50 -15.76 -8.92
CA PHE A 120 -10.08 -14.43 -8.85
C PHE A 120 -11.17 -14.19 -9.89
N LYS A 121 -11.03 -14.72 -11.09
CA LYS A 121 -12.09 -14.67 -12.10
C LYS A 121 -13.37 -15.36 -11.59
N LYS A 122 -13.27 -16.55 -10.98
CA LYS A 122 -14.41 -17.24 -10.36
C LYS A 122 -14.99 -16.45 -9.18
N ALA A 123 -14.14 -15.81 -8.37
CA ALA A 123 -14.59 -14.96 -7.27
C ALA A 123 -15.43 -13.76 -7.74
N LEU A 124 -15.09 -13.19 -8.90
CA LEU A 124 -15.70 -11.99 -9.45
C LEU A 124 -16.87 -12.25 -10.43
N GLU A 125 -17.34 -13.49 -10.58
CA GLU A 125 -18.42 -13.84 -11.50
C GLU A 125 -19.76 -13.13 -11.22
N GLN A 126 -19.99 -12.72 -9.97
CA GLN A 126 -21.23 -12.05 -9.54
C GLN A 126 -20.94 -10.71 -8.87
N PRO A 127 -20.53 -9.69 -9.62
CA PRO A 127 -20.14 -8.39 -9.05
C PRO A 127 -21.27 -7.69 -8.29
N GLU A 128 -22.53 -7.82 -8.78
CA GLU A 128 -23.71 -7.23 -8.11
C GLU A 128 -23.96 -7.84 -6.73
N LEU A 129 -23.64 -9.11 -6.55
CA LEU A 129 -23.75 -9.79 -5.27
C LEU A 129 -22.68 -9.28 -4.31
N LEU A 130 -21.43 -9.25 -4.74
CA LEU A 130 -20.28 -8.80 -3.92
C LEU A 130 -20.41 -7.34 -3.48
N ALA A 131 -20.93 -6.48 -4.34
CA ALA A 131 -21.13 -5.07 -4.04
C ALA A 131 -22.22 -4.79 -3.00
N ARG A 132 -23.05 -5.78 -2.63
CA ARG A 132 -24.07 -5.67 -1.56
C ARG A 132 -23.54 -6.07 -0.19
N HIS A 133 -22.36 -6.67 -0.13
CA HIS A 133 -21.73 -7.16 1.08
C HIS A 133 -20.51 -6.33 1.44
N THR A 134 -20.33 -6.04 2.73
CA THR A 134 -19.25 -5.19 3.20
C THR A 134 -18.05 -6.01 3.71
N SER A 135 -16.90 -5.39 3.69
CA SER A 135 -15.66 -5.99 4.24
C SER A 135 -15.77 -6.37 5.71
N THR A 136 -16.64 -5.69 6.47
CA THR A 136 -16.80 -5.92 7.91
C THR A 136 -17.44 -7.28 8.23
N GLU A 137 -18.15 -7.89 7.27
CA GLU A 137 -18.79 -9.19 7.43
C GLU A 137 -17.77 -10.35 7.51
N TYR A 138 -16.53 -10.10 7.09
CA TYR A 138 -15.47 -11.12 7.01
C TYR A 138 -14.21 -10.77 7.82
N VAL A 139 -14.34 -9.93 8.85
CA VAL A 139 -13.23 -9.64 9.78
C VAL A 139 -12.93 -10.91 10.61
N PRO A 140 -11.64 -11.31 10.83
CA PRO A 140 -10.40 -10.59 10.53
C PRO A 140 -9.78 -10.90 9.16
N LEU A 141 -10.42 -11.71 8.31
CA LEU A 141 -9.91 -12.01 6.97
C LEU A 141 -9.74 -10.74 6.14
N THR A 142 -10.73 -9.85 6.22
CA THR A 142 -10.78 -8.61 5.45
C THR A 142 -10.47 -7.39 6.31
N GLN A 143 -9.83 -6.41 5.70
CA GLN A 143 -9.63 -5.07 6.26
C GLN A 143 -10.29 -4.04 5.32
N LYS A 144 -10.43 -2.80 5.80
CA LYS A 144 -10.85 -1.71 4.90
C LYS A 144 -9.81 -1.55 3.81
N GLY A 145 -10.22 -1.71 2.56
CA GLY A 145 -9.36 -1.49 1.40
C GLY A 145 -8.92 -0.03 1.28
N VAL A 146 -7.87 0.21 0.51
CA VAL A 146 -7.46 1.56 0.13
C VAL A 146 -8.63 2.22 -0.60
N ASP A 147 -8.98 3.45 -0.21
CA ASP A 147 -10.13 4.19 -0.75
C ASP A 147 -11.49 3.50 -0.57
N GLY A 148 -11.60 2.57 0.37
CA GLY A 148 -12.79 1.77 0.60
C GLY A 148 -14.09 2.60 0.72
N SER A 149 -14.02 3.84 1.24
CA SER A 149 -15.18 4.73 1.33
C SER A 149 -15.76 5.10 -0.03
N SER A 150 -14.94 5.30 -1.06
CA SER A 150 -15.39 5.57 -2.43
C SER A 150 -16.08 4.34 -3.05
N PHE A 151 -15.81 3.14 -2.53
CA PHE A 151 -16.38 1.86 -2.94
C PHE A 151 -17.43 1.31 -1.96
N ASN A 152 -17.99 2.12 -1.07
CA ASN A 152 -18.92 1.69 -0.02
C ASN A 152 -18.37 0.59 0.91
N ASN A 153 -17.05 0.38 0.95
CA ASN A 153 -16.34 -0.69 1.65
C ASN A 153 -16.84 -2.10 1.24
N ASP A 154 -17.25 -2.29 0.00
CA ASP A 154 -17.82 -3.54 -0.47
C ASP A 154 -16.77 -4.62 -0.78
N LEU A 155 -17.23 -5.87 -0.88
CA LEU A 155 -16.37 -7.02 -1.19
C LEU A 155 -15.91 -7.03 -2.66
N LEU A 156 -16.66 -6.44 -3.57
CA LEU A 156 -16.27 -6.34 -4.98
C LEU A 156 -14.97 -5.56 -5.13
N HIS A 157 -14.88 -4.42 -4.44
CA HIS A 157 -13.66 -3.62 -4.40
C HIS A 157 -12.48 -4.41 -3.84
N LEU A 158 -12.65 -5.02 -2.65
CA LEU A 158 -11.55 -5.75 -2.01
C LEU A 158 -11.02 -6.89 -2.88
N ILE A 159 -11.92 -7.71 -3.40
CA ILE A 159 -11.54 -8.89 -4.21
C ILE A 159 -10.94 -8.46 -5.55
N GLY A 160 -11.52 -7.43 -6.17
CA GLY A 160 -11.03 -6.91 -7.45
C GLY A 160 -9.65 -6.26 -7.36
N PHE A 161 -9.39 -5.49 -6.29
CA PHE A 161 -8.07 -4.89 -6.06
C PHE A 161 -7.02 -5.92 -5.65
N GLU A 162 -7.43 -6.97 -4.92
CA GLU A 162 -6.53 -8.07 -4.56
C GLU A 162 -6.14 -8.92 -5.79
N SER A 163 -7.04 -9.07 -6.78
CA SER A 163 -6.74 -9.69 -8.07
C SER A 163 -5.66 -8.93 -8.85
N ASP A 164 -5.62 -7.62 -8.73
CA ASP A 164 -4.69 -6.69 -9.40
C ASP A 164 -4.58 -6.93 -10.92
N SER A 165 -5.69 -7.31 -11.58
CA SER A 165 -5.75 -7.63 -13.01
C SER A 165 -6.56 -6.60 -13.81
N LYS A 166 -6.22 -6.47 -15.11
CA LYS A 166 -6.96 -5.59 -16.03
C LYS A 166 -8.43 -5.99 -16.14
N GLU A 167 -8.68 -7.28 -16.18
CA GLU A 167 -10.03 -7.86 -16.29
C GLU A 167 -10.88 -7.49 -15.06
N ALA A 168 -10.30 -7.59 -13.86
CA ALA A 168 -10.99 -7.21 -12.63
C ALA A 168 -11.28 -5.70 -12.59
N TYR A 169 -10.30 -4.87 -12.94
CA TYR A 169 -10.52 -3.42 -12.98
C TYR A 169 -11.54 -3.00 -14.04
N LEU A 170 -11.56 -3.65 -15.21
CA LEU A 170 -12.56 -3.39 -16.25
C LEU A 170 -13.97 -3.81 -15.80
N LEU A 171 -14.09 -4.97 -15.15
CA LEU A 171 -15.34 -5.44 -14.59
C LEU A 171 -15.89 -4.46 -13.55
N MET A 172 -15.05 -4.04 -12.60
CA MET A 172 -15.42 -3.06 -11.57
C MET A 172 -15.78 -1.70 -12.17
N TYR A 173 -14.98 -1.20 -13.12
CA TYR A 173 -15.26 0.04 -13.84
C TYR A 173 -16.65 0.00 -14.49
N THR A 174 -16.95 -1.09 -15.19
CA THR A 174 -18.24 -1.29 -15.85
C THR A 174 -19.38 -1.34 -14.84
N TYR A 175 -19.20 -2.07 -13.75
CA TYR A 175 -20.20 -2.18 -12.69
C TYR A 175 -20.48 -0.82 -12.03
N TYR A 176 -19.45 -0.12 -11.54
CA TYR A 176 -19.63 1.13 -10.82
C TYR A 176 -20.16 2.26 -11.69
N ASN A 177 -19.83 2.30 -12.99
CA ASN A 177 -20.47 3.19 -13.94
C ASN A 177 -21.97 2.89 -14.10
N LYS A 178 -22.32 1.63 -14.23
CA LYS A 178 -23.73 1.18 -14.37
C LYS A 178 -24.58 1.60 -13.16
N VAL A 179 -24.02 1.53 -11.96
CA VAL A 179 -24.75 1.91 -10.72
C VAL A 179 -24.60 3.38 -10.33
N GLY A 180 -23.88 4.18 -11.12
CA GLY A 180 -23.70 5.61 -10.88
C GLY A 180 -22.69 5.98 -9.78
N ASN A 181 -21.89 5.03 -9.30
CA ASN A 181 -20.81 5.33 -8.36
C ASN A 181 -19.59 5.86 -9.12
N ARG A 182 -19.60 7.17 -9.39
CA ARG A 182 -18.59 7.86 -10.20
C ARG A 182 -17.20 7.87 -9.56
N GLY A 183 -17.12 7.97 -8.22
CA GLY A 183 -15.84 7.93 -7.50
C GLY A 183 -15.13 6.60 -7.66
N ALA A 184 -15.84 5.49 -7.40
CA ALA A 184 -15.32 4.14 -7.62
C ALA A 184 -14.93 3.89 -9.09
N ALA A 185 -15.77 4.34 -10.04
CA ALA A 185 -15.48 4.21 -11.47
C ALA A 185 -14.21 4.98 -11.87
N CYS A 186 -14.01 6.20 -11.36
CA CYS A 186 -12.80 7.00 -11.59
C CYS A 186 -11.54 6.27 -11.11
N LEU A 187 -11.55 5.71 -9.90
CA LEU A 187 -10.42 4.97 -9.34
C LEU A 187 -10.14 3.67 -10.11
N CYS A 188 -11.18 2.96 -10.56
CA CYS A 188 -11.00 1.80 -11.44
C CYS A 188 -10.40 2.19 -12.80
N ALA A 189 -10.84 3.32 -13.39
CA ALA A 189 -10.28 3.84 -14.64
C ALA A 189 -8.80 4.19 -14.49
N TYR A 190 -8.42 4.83 -13.37
CA TYR A 190 -7.03 5.09 -13.05
C TYR A 190 -6.20 3.79 -13.00
N LYS A 191 -6.69 2.76 -12.29
CA LYS A 191 -6.02 1.46 -12.20
C LYS A 191 -5.87 0.78 -13.56
N LEU A 192 -6.85 0.89 -14.43
CA LEU A 192 -6.75 0.40 -15.80
C LEU A 192 -5.64 1.09 -16.58
N ILE A 193 -5.54 2.43 -16.51
CA ILE A 193 -4.48 3.19 -17.16
C ILE A 193 -3.11 2.78 -16.61
N GLU A 194 -2.97 2.66 -15.29
CA GLU A 194 -1.73 2.25 -14.64
C GLU A 194 -1.25 0.89 -15.20
N LYS A 195 -2.14 -0.09 -15.34
CA LYS A 195 -1.82 -1.40 -15.91
C LYS A 195 -1.48 -1.36 -17.41
N TYR A 196 -2.16 -0.51 -18.19
CA TYR A 196 -1.83 -0.35 -19.60
C TYR A 196 -0.48 0.36 -19.83
N SER A 197 -0.06 1.25 -18.92
CA SER A 197 1.21 1.95 -19.03
C SER A 197 2.43 1.07 -18.76
N GLN A 198 2.26 0.02 -17.96
CA GLN A 198 3.33 -0.92 -17.62
C GLN A 198 3.73 -1.82 -18.79
N ASP A 199 2.80 -2.08 -19.73
CA ASP A 199 3.01 -3.05 -20.81
C ASP A 199 3.67 -2.44 -22.06
N ASP A 200 3.86 -1.10 -22.16
CA ASP A 200 4.24 -0.48 -23.43
C ASP A 200 5.03 0.84 -23.32
N VAL A 201 6.31 0.76 -23.66
CA VAL A 201 7.32 1.85 -23.49
C VAL A 201 7.51 2.71 -24.77
N ARG A 202 6.75 2.57 -25.86
CA ARG A 202 6.99 3.26 -27.14
C ARG A 202 6.34 4.64 -27.24
N GLU A 203 7.02 5.61 -27.89
CA GLU A 203 6.60 7.03 -27.97
C GLU A 203 5.20 7.26 -28.54
N VAL A 204 4.76 6.50 -29.54
CA VAL A 204 3.42 6.62 -30.15
C VAL A 204 2.31 6.36 -29.12
N LYS A 205 2.60 5.59 -28.09
CA LYS A 205 1.66 5.26 -27.00
C LYS A 205 1.65 6.29 -25.89
N LYS A 206 2.71 7.09 -25.74
CA LYS A 206 2.76 8.20 -24.78
C LYS A 206 1.68 9.25 -25.05
N SER A 207 1.49 9.65 -26.31
CA SER A 207 0.46 10.64 -26.65
C SER A 207 -0.95 10.10 -26.44
N LYS A 208 -1.20 8.81 -26.78
CA LYS A 208 -2.48 8.14 -26.54
C LYS A 208 -2.77 8.00 -25.05
N TYR A 209 -1.77 7.65 -24.26
CA TYR A 209 -1.87 7.55 -22.82
C TYR A 209 -2.27 8.88 -22.18
N LEU A 210 -1.55 9.96 -22.51
CA LEU A 210 -1.84 11.31 -22.01
C LEU A 210 -3.24 11.77 -22.43
N HIS A 211 -3.61 11.59 -23.68
CA HIS A 211 -4.95 11.91 -24.17
C HIS A 211 -6.05 11.14 -23.43
N THR A 212 -5.79 9.86 -23.07
CA THR A 212 -6.75 9.08 -22.29
C THR A 212 -6.89 9.64 -20.86
N ILE A 213 -5.78 10.01 -20.22
CA ILE A 213 -5.81 10.65 -18.89
C ILE A 213 -6.59 11.96 -18.95
N ASP A 214 -6.32 12.82 -19.94
CA ASP A 214 -7.00 14.11 -20.09
C ASP A 214 -8.51 13.94 -20.32
N SER A 215 -8.88 12.95 -21.13
CA SER A 215 -10.28 12.62 -21.38
C SER A 215 -10.98 12.18 -20.08
N LEU A 216 -10.33 11.36 -19.27
CA LEU A 216 -10.88 10.92 -17.98
C LEU A 216 -10.92 12.06 -16.96
N ILE A 217 -9.89 12.91 -16.91
CA ILE A 217 -9.92 14.12 -16.06
C ILE A 217 -11.13 14.99 -16.44
N HIS A 218 -11.40 15.17 -17.73
CA HIS A 218 -12.56 15.93 -18.17
C HIS A 218 -13.89 15.30 -17.74
N VAL A 219 -14.01 13.96 -17.84
CA VAL A 219 -15.21 13.21 -17.42
C VAL A 219 -15.46 13.30 -15.89
N TYR A 220 -14.39 13.24 -15.10
CA TYR A 220 -14.47 13.16 -13.63
C TYR A 220 -14.08 14.45 -12.91
N GLN A 221 -13.93 15.57 -13.61
CA GLN A 221 -13.38 16.83 -13.07
C GLN A 221 -14.12 17.42 -11.87
N ASP A 222 -15.36 17.04 -11.66
CA ASP A 222 -16.26 17.52 -10.60
C ASP A 222 -16.20 16.70 -9.30
N ILE A 223 -15.43 15.61 -9.26
CA ILE A 223 -15.30 14.75 -8.07
C ILE A 223 -13.87 14.72 -7.53
N PRO A 224 -13.68 14.51 -6.21
CA PRO A 224 -12.36 14.52 -5.58
C PRO A 224 -11.40 13.45 -6.12
N GLU A 225 -11.91 12.27 -6.47
CA GLU A 225 -11.13 11.14 -6.97
C GLU A 225 -10.41 11.43 -8.30
N ALA A 226 -10.84 12.44 -9.05
CA ALA A 226 -10.12 12.92 -10.23
C ALA A 226 -8.72 13.46 -9.89
N GLY A 227 -8.46 13.79 -8.63
CA GLY A 227 -7.13 14.09 -8.13
C GLY A 227 -6.12 12.98 -8.38
N GLU A 228 -6.55 11.70 -8.41
CA GLU A 228 -5.67 10.57 -8.74
C GLU A 228 -5.17 10.65 -10.20
N LEU A 229 -6.08 10.94 -11.13
CA LEU A 229 -5.74 11.14 -12.54
C LEU A 229 -4.85 12.37 -12.73
N ALA A 230 -5.10 13.43 -11.96
CA ALA A 230 -4.27 14.64 -12.01
C ALA A 230 -2.84 14.39 -11.52
N VAL A 231 -2.65 13.57 -10.48
CA VAL A 231 -1.32 13.15 -10.02
C VAL A 231 -0.61 12.35 -11.12
N GLU A 232 -1.30 11.42 -11.78
CA GLU A 232 -0.70 10.62 -12.85
C GLU A 232 -0.34 11.48 -14.09
N HIS A 233 -1.19 12.45 -14.45
CA HIS A 233 -0.84 13.42 -15.49
C HIS A 233 0.45 14.17 -15.15
N TYR A 234 0.56 14.65 -13.91
CA TYR A 234 1.78 15.34 -13.46
C TYR A 234 3.02 14.42 -13.53
N ARG A 235 2.91 13.17 -13.09
CA ARG A 235 4.00 12.18 -13.20
C ARG A 235 4.46 12.01 -14.65
N PHE A 236 3.52 12.04 -15.58
CA PHE A 236 3.84 12.01 -17.01
C PHE A 236 4.60 13.26 -17.43
N MET A 237 4.15 14.46 -17.03
CA MET A 237 4.87 15.72 -17.29
C MET A 237 6.27 15.72 -16.66
N GLU A 238 6.44 15.14 -15.46
CA GLU A 238 7.72 15.10 -14.76
C GLU A 238 8.75 14.23 -15.52
N ARG A 239 8.30 13.13 -16.10
CA ARG A 239 9.12 12.21 -16.92
C ARG A 239 9.42 12.74 -18.32
N SER A 240 8.67 13.71 -18.81
CA SER A 240 8.88 14.31 -20.13
C SER A 240 10.00 15.35 -20.09
N SER A 241 10.96 15.23 -21.02
CA SER A 241 12.02 16.24 -21.23
C SER A 241 11.49 17.57 -21.76
N ASP A 242 10.34 17.56 -22.43
CA ASP A 242 9.79 18.70 -23.17
C ASP A 242 8.97 19.64 -22.27
N ALA A 243 8.50 19.15 -21.12
CA ALA A 243 7.69 19.94 -20.20
C ALA A 243 8.55 20.94 -19.42
N LYS A 244 8.34 22.24 -19.67
CA LYS A 244 9.05 23.33 -18.97
C LYS A 244 8.64 23.38 -17.49
N THR A 245 9.54 23.84 -16.64
CA THR A 245 9.28 23.99 -15.19
C THR A 245 8.05 24.85 -14.91
N GLN A 246 7.86 25.93 -15.68
CA GLN A 246 6.69 26.79 -15.50
C GLN A 246 5.38 26.07 -15.82
N ASP A 247 5.35 25.24 -16.87
CA ASP A 247 4.16 24.48 -17.25
C ASP A 247 3.81 23.45 -16.16
N LYS A 248 4.83 22.78 -15.60
CA LYS A 248 4.68 21.88 -14.45
C LYS A 248 4.08 22.59 -13.23
N LEU A 249 4.58 23.79 -12.91
CA LEU A 249 4.09 24.58 -11.78
C LEU A 249 2.65 25.08 -12.01
N ASN A 250 2.34 25.54 -13.22
CA ASN A 250 0.99 25.96 -13.61
C ASN A 250 0.00 24.81 -13.47
N TYR A 251 0.38 23.62 -13.94
CA TYR A 251 -0.46 22.41 -13.81
C TYR A 251 -0.68 22.01 -12.36
N ILE A 252 0.37 22.00 -11.54
CA ILE A 252 0.27 21.70 -10.10
C ILE A 252 -0.70 22.66 -9.41
N ASN A 253 -0.57 23.98 -9.67
CA ASN A 253 -1.44 24.99 -9.07
C ASN A 253 -2.91 24.77 -9.48
N TYR A 254 -3.15 24.48 -10.76
CA TYR A 254 -4.48 24.12 -11.24
C TYR A 254 -5.04 22.89 -10.54
N ALA A 255 -4.29 21.79 -10.50
CA ALA A 255 -4.74 20.54 -9.90
C ALA A 255 -5.01 20.68 -8.39
N LEU A 256 -4.12 21.38 -7.67
CA LEU A 256 -4.30 21.63 -6.23
C LEU A 256 -5.51 22.52 -5.94
N SER A 257 -5.80 23.52 -6.78
CA SER A 257 -6.98 24.37 -6.61
C SER A 257 -8.30 23.61 -6.79
N ARG A 258 -8.29 22.56 -7.63
CA ARG A 258 -9.49 21.82 -8.00
C ARG A 258 -9.72 20.59 -7.13
N TRP A 259 -8.68 19.82 -6.87
CA TRP A 259 -8.77 18.53 -6.15
C TRP A 259 -7.90 18.47 -4.91
N GLY A 260 -7.49 19.60 -4.36
CA GLY A 260 -6.57 19.68 -3.23
C GLY A 260 -7.03 18.91 -1.96
N GLY A 261 -8.32 18.64 -1.81
CA GLY A 261 -8.85 17.80 -0.73
C GLY A 261 -8.57 16.31 -0.85
N TRP A 262 -8.19 15.80 -2.03
CA TRP A 262 -7.89 14.39 -2.23
C TRP A 262 -6.61 13.97 -1.49
N SER A 263 -6.63 12.80 -0.86
CA SER A 263 -5.56 12.36 0.07
C SER A 263 -4.17 12.30 -0.58
N ARG A 264 -4.08 11.90 -1.84
CA ARG A 264 -2.81 11.75 -2.57
C ARG A 264 -2.28 13.03 -3.22
N MET A 265 -3.00 14.15 -3.13
CA MET A 265 -2.52 15.45 -3.63
C MET A 265 -1.27 15.99 -2.89
N ASN A 266 -0.87 15.34 -1.80
CA ASN A 266 0.41 15.65 -1.14
C ASN A 266 1.63 15.45 -2.06
N GLU A 267 1.55 14.57 -3.05
CA GLU A 267 2.59 14.42 -4.07
C GLU A 267 2.79 15.72 -4.86
N LEU A 268 1.69 16.33 -5.29
CA LEU A 268 1.74 17.62 -6.00
C LEU A 268 2.16 18.77 -5.08
N ARG A 269 1.76 18.78 -3.81
CA ARG A 269 2.26 19.78 -2.83
C ARG A 269 3.76 19.69 -2.65
N ASN A 270 4.29 18.46 -2.53
CA ASN A 270 5.73 18.24 -2.42
C ASN A 270 6.46 18.66 -3.71
N ALA A 271 5.87 18.39 -4.87
CA ALA A 271 6.43 18.83 -6.15
C ALA A 271 6.40 20.35 -6.27
N GLN A 272 5.30 21.02 -5.90
CA GLN A 272 5.20 22.47 -5.85
C GLN A 272 6.31 23.07 -4.98
N LYS A 273 6.47 22.52 -3.78
CA LYS A 273 7.51 22.94 -2.84
C LYS A 273 8.89 22.81 -3.45
N ARG A 274 9.23 21.65 -4.03
CA ARG A 274 10.50 21.44 -4.74
C ARG A 274 10.76 22.45 -5.85
N LEU A 275 9.70 22.86 -6.57
CA LEU A 275 9.84 23.80 -7.70
C LEU A 275 9.92 25.27 -7.24
N THR A 276 9.35 25.64 -6.10
CA THR A 276 9.23 27.02 -5.61
C THR A 276 10.23 27.38 -4.50
N GLU A 277 10.68 26.41 -3.72
CA GLU A 277 11.63 26.67 -2.64
C GLU A 277 12.99 27.15 -3.14
N PRO A 278 13.56 28.16 -2.47
CA PRO A 278 14.94 28.57 -2.69
C PRO A 278 15.89 27.41 -2.41
N MET A 279 16.84 27.20 -3.30
CA MET A 279 17.85 26.16 -3.12
C MET A 279 19.19 26.61 -3.71
N PHE A 280 20.26 26.28 -3.03
CA PHE A 280 21.59 26.24 -3.62
C PHE A 280 22.29 24.93 -3.24
N ARG A 281 23.17 24.49 -4.10
CA ARG A 281 24.02 23.33 -3.87
C ARG A 281 25.38 23.56 -4.50
N VAL A 282 26.44 23.23 -3.76
CA VAL A 282 27.79 23.14 -4.36
C VAL A 282 27.78 21.90 -5.26
N LYS A 283 27.96 22.12 -6.57
CA LYS A 283 27.98 21.04 -7.56
C LYS A 283 29.38 20.48 -7.71
N ASP A 284 30.36 21.39 -7.75
CA ASP A 284 31.76 21.03 -7.89
C ASP A 284 32.66 22.10 -7.27
N MET A 285 33.73 21.65 -6.66
CA MET A 285 34.79 22.51 -6.11
C MET A 285 36.10 21.73 -6.03
N PRO A 286 37.27 22.39 -6.20
CA PRO A 286 38.56 21.74 -6.00
C PRO A 286 38.68 21.21 -4.57
N GLN A 287 39.04 19.94 -4.42
CA GLN A 287 39.29 19.35 -3.08
C GLN A 287 40.64 19.76 -2.50
N VAL A 288 41.60 20.10 -3.35
CA VAL A 288 42.95 20.54 -2.98
C VAL A 288 43.27 21.83 -3.72
N LEU A 289 43.72 22.82 -2.99
CA LEU A 289 44.14 24.12 -3.51
C LEU A 289 45.61 24.36 -3.18
N ARG A 290 46.39 24.84 -4.14
CA ARG A 290 47.78 25.26 -3.92
C ARG A 290 47.81 26.77 -3.67
N PRO A 291 48.79 27.26 -2.88
CA PRO A 291 48.96 28.67 -2.68
C PRO A 291 49.11 29.43 -4.01
N GLY A 292 48.31 30.48 -4.21
CA GLY A 292 48.30 31.28 -5.42
C GLY A 292 47.43 30.77 -6.57
N GLU A 293 46.83 29.56 -6.47
CA GLU A 293 45.87 29.06 -7.46
C GLU A 293 44.51 29.78 -7.34
N LYS A 294 43.89 30.02 -8.49
CA LYS A 294 42.51 30.50 -8.55
C LYS A 294 41.55 29.31 -8.25
N ALA A 295 40.82 29.44 -7.16
CA ALA A 295 39.73 28.48 -6.85
C ALA A 295 38.45 28.90 -7.58
N TRP A 296 37.74 27.90 -8.09
CA TRP A 296 36.39 28.06 -8.62
C TRP A 296 35.44 27.12 -7.90
N VAL A 297 34.21 27.56 -7.73
CA VAL A 297 33.14 26.77 -7.11
C VAL A 297 31.94 26.83 -8.05
N GLN A 298 31.48 25.69 -8.50
CA GLN A 298 30.27 25.61 -9.29
C GLN A 298 29.07 25.41 -8.37
N LEU A 299 28.09 26.31 -8.49
CA LEU A 299 26.87 26.27 -7.69
C LEU A 299 25.67 26.02 -8.60
N ASP A 300 24.81 25.08 -8.20
CA ASP A 300 23.43 25.00 -8.71
C ASP A 300 22.55 25.90 -7.83
N VAL A 301 21.91 26.89 -8.44
CA VAL A 301 21.08 27.89 -7.74
C VAL A 301 19.69 27.87 -8.32
N ARG A 302 18.65 27.88 -7.46
CA ARG A 302 17.26 27.94 -7.88
C ARG A 302 16.44 28.82 -6.93
N ASN A 303 15.61 29.68 -7.50
CA ASN A 303 14.69 30.58 -6.78
C ASN A 303 15.37 31.45 -5.71
N LEU A 304 16.62 31.80 -5.90
CA LEU A 304 17.35 32.73 -5.04
C LEU A 304 17.47 34.08 -5.72
N GLN A 305 17.07 35.13 -5.03
CA GLN A 305 17.29 36.51 -5.47
C GLN A 305 18.70 36.97 -5.16
N ASN A 306 19.23 36.58 -4.03
CA ASN A 306 20.55 36.94 -3.57
C ASN A 306 21.28 35.76 -2.92
N LEU A 307 22.55 35.59 -3.21
CA LEU A 307 23.43 34.61 -2.58
C LEU A 307 24.63 35.35 -1.98
N LYS A 308 24.79 35.25 -0.69
CA LYS A 308 25.95 35.83 0.01
C LYS A 308 27.00 34.76 0.26
N ILE A 309 28.19 34.96 -0.30
CA ILE A 309 29.35 34.10 -0.10
C ILE A 309 30.32 34.80 0.80
N SER A 310 30.76 34.18 1.89
CA SER A 310 31.76 34.69 2.79
C SER A 310 32.96 33.75 2.85
N ILE A 311 34.14 34.26 2.70
CA ILE A 311 35.37 33.48 2.80
C ILE A 311 36.06 33.88 4.10
N SER A 312 36.37 32.91 4.92
CA SER A 312 37.05 33.12 6.20
C SER A 312 38.22 32.16 6.34
N ARG A 313 39.30 32.69 6.94
CA ARG A 313 40.42 31.85 7.35
C ARG A 313 40.06 31.11 8.63
N LEU A 314 40.25 29.83 8.66
CA LEU A 314 40.01 28.99 9.83
C LEU A 314 41.32 28.87 10.63
N ASN A 315 41.32 29.34 11.88
CA ASN A 315 42.48 29.35 12.77
C ASN A 315 42.42 28.08 13.65
N ILE A 316 42.79 26.96 13.07
CA ILE A 316 42.87 25.64 13.74
C ILE A 316 44.19 24.98 13.42
N THR A 317 44.65 24.08 14.30
CA THR A 317 45.80 23.22 14.06
C THR A 317 45.37 21.93 13.41
N ALA A 318 46.27 21.25 12.69
CA ALA A 318 45.96 20.00 11.97
C ALA A 318 45.76 18.78 12.90
N ASP A 319 45.92 18.98 14.22
CA ASP A 319 45.98 17.88 15.19
C ASP A 319 44.61 17.35 15.65
N ASN A 320 43.49 17.91 15.14
CA ASN A 320 42.15 17.52 15.52
C ASN A 320 41.28 17.28 14.27
N ASP A 321 40.59 16.16 14.24
CA ASP A 321 39.54 15.88 13.27
C ASP A 321 38.28 16.68 13.60
N TYR A 322 37.87 17.54 12.67
CA TYR A 322 36.63 18.32 12.80
C TYR A 322 35.60 17.86 11.79
N ASN A 323 34.46 17.37 12.26
CA ASN A 323 33.33 17.11 11.40
C ASN A 323 32.49 18.38 11.20
N ALA A 324 32.73 19.11 10.12
CA ALA A 324 32.01 20.34 9.81
C ALA A 324 30.50 20.12 9.45
N GLN A 325 30.05 18.88 9.30
CA GLN A 325 28.64 18.54 9.10
C GLN A 325 27.86 18.49 10.42
N ASP A 326 28.56 18.32 11.55
CA ASP A 326 27.95 18.43 12.87
C ASP A 326 27.70 19.89 13.23
N GLU A 327 26.45 20.24 13.57
CA GLU A 327 26.04 21.63 13.84
C GLU A 327 26.81 22.27 15.01
N ALA A 328 27.12 21.51 16.05
CA ALA A 328 27.86 21.99 17.21
C ALA A 328 29.32 22.28 16.83
N THR A 329 29.96 21.37 16.14
CA THR A 329 31.32 21.52 15.60
C THR A 329 31.41 22.70 14.64
N TYR A 330 30.45 22.85 13.73
CA TYR A 330 30.37 23.96 12.79
C TYR A 330 30.29 25.32 13.53
N LYS A 331 29.40 25.44 14.52
CA LYS A 331 29.28 26.66 15.35
C LYS A 331 30.57 26.99 16.12
N MET A 332 31.26 25.95 16.60
CA MET A 332 32.56 26.12 17.26
C MET A 332 33.64 26.61 16.27
N LEU A 333 33.70 26.01 15.07
CA LEU A 333 34.66 26.43 14.03
C LEU A 333 34.42 27.88 13.59
N LEU A 334 33.18 28.32 13.43
CA LEU A 334 32.85 29.72 13.10
C LEU A 334 33.43 30.72 14.09
N LYS A 335 33.52 30.38 15.39
CA LYS A 335 34.14 31.24 16.41
C LYS A 335 35.65 31.33 16.25
N LYS A 336 36.29 30.39 15.55
CA LYS A 336 37.74 30.34 15.31
C LYS A 336 38.12 30.89 13.92
N THR A 337 37.22 31.63 13.27
CA THR A 337 37.48 32.18 11.93
C THR A 337 37.89 33.64 11.95
N THR A 338 38.72 34.01 10.99
CA THR A 338 39.00 35.41 10.63
C THR A 338 38.44 35.66 9.23
N LYS A 339 37.49 36.59 9.11
CA LYS A 339 36.86 36.91 7.84
C LYS A 339 37.85 37.55 6.90
N LEU A 340 38.01 36.99 5.70
CA LEU A 340 38.92 37.51 4.68
C LEU A 340 38.16 38.32 3.62
N HIS A 341 36.98 37.85 3.21
CA HIS A 341 36.20 38.49 2.13
C HIS A 341 34.72 38.23 2.31
N GLN A 342 33.90 39.15 1.75
CA GLN A 342 32.43 38.98 1.75
C GLN A 342 31.88 39.42 0.42
#